data_e5839d0a5cec957f38e3f111151d251b
#
_entry.id   e5839d0a5cec957f38e3f111151d251b
#
_cell.length_a   1.000
_cell.length_b   1.000
_cell.length_c   1.000
_cell.angle_alpha   90.00
_cell.angle_beta   90.00
_cell.angle_gamma   90.00
#
_symmetry.space_group_name_H-M   'P 1'
#
loop_
_entity.id
_entity.type
_entity.pdbx_description
1 polymer ?
#
loop_
_entity_poly.entity_id
_entity_poly.type
_entity_poly.pdbx_seq_one_letter_code
_entity_poly.pdbx_strand_id
1 'polypeptide(L)'
;MQKGVDDISFRACWIAALTDPEKLGTLSRERAANPRLQKCIYWLATVKQRGGDPAKIIDDANEQNKVSGKPYGEFVKAQLLRNLKIAEELGLINPEGLAELRKGNCATITLGPYKGEEATADHIIPRAACPELDNQIFNLELLPATLNSSKSDKIGDRQLDFAKKLNSVGLLSAKGLEAVLAKGKR
;
A
#
# COMPACT_ATOMS: atom_id res chain seq x y z
N MET A 1 19.76 23.40 15.67
CA MET A 1 18.49 23.26 14.91
C MET A 1 18.61 22.46 13.60
N GLN A 2 19.74 21.77 13.33
CA GLN A 2 19.96 20.99 12.10
C GLN A 2 19.56 19.50 12.17
N LYS A 3 19.39 18.91 13.36
CA LYS A 3 19.08 17.47 13.54
C LYS A 3 17.69 17.02 13.08
N GLY A 4 16.75 17.93 12.82
CA GLY A 4 15.38 17.57 12.43
C GLY A 4 15.17 17.39 10.94
N VAL A 5 15.92 18.07 10.10
CA VAL A 5 15.78 18.05 8.63
C VAL A 5 16.44 16.79 8.06
N ASP A 6 17.61 16.41 8.57
CA ASP A 6 18.33 15.21 8.12
C ASP A 6 17.56 13.90 8.41
N ASP A 7 16.79 13.88 9.51
CA ASP A 7 15.98 12.71 9.90
C ASP A 7 14.72 12.52 9.02
N ILE A 8 14.15 13.58 8.47
CA ILE A 8 13.00 13.51 7.55
C ILE A 8 13.44 13.06 6.16
N SER A 9 14.53 13.60 5.64
CA SER A 9 15.10 13.21 4.33
C SER A 9 15.47 11.71 4.29
N PHE A 10 16.00 11.18 5.39
CA PHE A 10 16.31 9.76 5.55
C PHE A 10 15.07 8.85 5.39
N ARG A 11 13.87 9.31 5.79
CA ARG A 11 12.63 8.53 5.66
C ARG A 11 12.14 8.43 4.23
N ALA A 12 12.34 9.47 3.42
CA ALA A 12 12.05 9.41 1.99
C ALA A 12 12.85 8.30 1.30
N CYS A 13 14.13 8.11 1.66
CA CYS A 13 14.97 7.02 1.14
C CYS A 13 14.40 5.63 1.47
N TRP A 14 13.86 5.43 2.69
CA TRP A 14 13.25 4.15 3.05
C TRP A 14 11.96 3.89 2.26
N ILE A 15 11.10 4.89 2.11
CA ILE A 15 9.88 4.76 1.31
C ILE A 15 10.24 4.52 -0.15
N ALA A 16 11.21 5.26 -0.71
CA ALA A 16 11.69 5.04 -2.06
C ALA A 16 12.18 3.58 -2.26
N ALA A 17 13.01 3.06 -1.35
CA ALA A 17 13.49 1.69 -1.42
C ALA A 17 12.37 0.62 -1.33
N LEU A 18 11.27 0.93 -0.60
CA LEU A 18 10.14 0.03 -0.44
C LEU A 18 9.17 0.07 -1.63
N THR A 19 9.08 1.20 -2.33
CA THR A 19 8.14 1.46 -3.43
C THR A 19 8.79 1.51 -4.81
N ASP A 20 10.08 1.21 -4.92
CA ASP A 20 10.84 1.20 -6.16
C ASP A 20 10.23 0.20 -7.17
N PRO A 21 9.68 0.68 -8.32
CA PRO A 21 9.00 -0.18 -9.28
C PRO A 21 9.92 -1.24 -9.90
N GLU A 22 11.22 -0.94 -10.08
CA GLU A 22 12.17 -1.89 -10.63
C GLU A 22 12.38 -3.04 -9.65
N LYS A 23 12.59 -2.75 -8.36
CA LYS A 23 12.71 -3.78 -7.33
C LYS A 23 11.42 -4.58 -7.13
N LEU A 24 10.27 -3.92 -7.15
CA LEU A 24 8.98 -4.61 -7.04
C LEU A 24 8.75 -5.55 -8.23
N GLY A 25 9.13 -5.15 -9.44
CA GLY A 25 9.05 -5.95 -10.65
C GLY A 25 9.94 -7.21 -10.63
N THR A 26 11.00 -7.24 -9.81
CA THR A 26 11.89 -8.42 -9.68
C THR A 26 11.46 -9.39 -8.57
N LEU A 27 10.43 -9.07 -7.80
CA LEU A 27 9.94 -9.95 -6.74
C LEU A 27 9.23 -11.17 -7.33
N SER A 28 9.80 -12.34 -7.13
CA SER A 28 9.24 -13.63 -7.58
C SER A 28 8.34 -14.29 -6.53
N ARG A 29 8.51 -13.95 -5.25
CA ARG A 29 7.70 -14.49 -4.16
C ARG A 29 6.34 -13.82 -4.14
N GLU A 30 5.30 -14.64 -4.05
CA GLU A 30 3.93 -14.17 -3.85
C GLU A 30 3.79 -13.28 -2.61
N ARG A 31 3.01 -12.23 -2.72
CA ARG A 31 2.74 -11.27 -1.64
C ARG A 31 3.99 -10.65 -1.00
N ALA A 32 5.09 -10.59 -1.75
CA ALA A 32 6.35 -10.04 -1.23
C ALA A 32 6.27 -8.52 -0.97
N ALA A 33 5.28 -7.83 -1.56
CA ALA A 33 5.01 -6.42 -1.31
C ALA A 33 4.22 -6.16 -0.01
N ASN A 34 3.52 -7.17 0.56
CA ASN A 34 2.73 -6.97 1.79
C ASN A 34 3.57 -6.44 2.97
N PRO A 35 4.72 -7.02 3.33
CA PRO A 35 5.58 -6.46 4.38
C PRO A 35 6.12 -5.06 4.04
N ARG A 36 6.26 -4.73 2.75
CA ARG A 36 6.71 -3.41 2.31
C ARG A 36 5.65 -2.35 2.57
N LEU A 37 4.35 -2.65 2.32
CA LEU A 37 3.26 -1.77 2.68
C LEU A 37 3.25 -1.48 4.19
N GLN A 38 3.35 -2.51 5.04
CA GLN A 38 3.39 -2.35 6.50
C GLN A 38 4.52 -1.39 6.93
N LYS A 39 5.72 -1.58 6.38
CA LYS A 39 6.88 -0.70 6.65
C LYS A 39 6.67 0.72 6.13
N CYS A 40 6.03 0.92 4.98
CA CYS A 40 5.70 2.26 4.49
C CYS A 40 4.77 2.99 5.48
N ILE A 41 3.75 2.30 5.99
CA ILE A 41 2.83 2.87 6.99
C ILE A 41 3.59 3.27 8.26
N TYR A 42 4.50 2.43 8.75
CA TYR A 42 5.38 2.78 9.88
C TYR A 42 6.13 4.09 9.65
N TRP A 43 6.82 4.20 8.50
CA TRP A 43 7.61 5.39 8.20
C TRP A 43 6.75 6.65 8.06
N LEU A 44 5.61 6.56 7.38
CA LEU A 44 4.69 7.69 7.22
C LEU A 44 4.07 8.13 8.56
N ALA A 45 3.67 7.17 9.40
CA ALA A 45 3.16 7.45 10.74
C ALA A 45 4.21 8.18 11.60
N THR A 46 5.47 7.72 11.56
CA THR A 46 6.56 8.37 12.31
C THR A 46 6.90 9.77 11.79
N VAL A 47 6.72 10.04 10.50
CA VAL A 47 6.82 11.40 9.93
C VAL A 47 5.74 12.28 10.53
N LYS A 48 4.48 11.83 10.48
CA LYS A 48 3.32 12.59 10.99
C LYS A 48 3.43 12.88 12.49
N GLN A 49 3.84 11.89 13.30
CA GLN A 49 4.06 12.06 14.76
C GLN A 49 5.12 13.11 15.09
N ARG A 50 6.06 13.37 14.18
CA ARG A 50 7.10 14.40 14.34
C ARG A 50 6.73 15.74 13.69
N GLY A 51 5.48 15.92 13.28
CA GLY A 51 4.98 17.15 12.66
C GLY A 51 5.38 17.32 11.20
N GLY A 52 5.89 16.27 10.54
CA GLY A 52 6.16 16.28 9.10
C GLY A 52 4.93 15.97 8.27
N ASP A 53 5.02 16.23 6.97
CA ASP A 53 3.97 15.95 5.99
C ASP A 53 4.23 14.60 5.27
N PRO A 54 3.39 13.56 5.51
CA PRO A 54 3.51 12.28 4.81
C PRO A 54 3.42 12.40 3.29
N ALA A 55 2.59 13.32 2.76
CA ALA A 55 2.43 13.50 1.33
C ALA A 55 3.75 14.00 0.69
N LYS A 56 4.40 14.98 1.33
CA LYS A 56 5.69 15.49 0.89
C LYS A 56 6.77 14.41 0.88
N ILE A 57 6.83 13.58 1.92
CA ILE A 57 7.81 12.48 1.97
C ILE A 57 7.60 11.45 0.87
N ILE A 58 6.35 11.18 0.47
CA ILE A 58 6.07 10.30 -0.67
C ILE A 58 6.50 10.98 -1.97
N ASP A 59 6.28 12.29 -2.13
CA ASP A 59 6.76 13.03 -3.30
C ASP A 59 8.29 12.98 -3.41
N ASP A 60 9.00 13.21 -2.32
CA ASP A 60 10.47 13.12 -2.27
C ASP A 60 10.95 11.67 -2.61
N ALA A 61 10.22 10.64 -2.18
CA ALA A 61 10.50 9.25 -2.54
C ALA A 61 10.22 8.95 -4.02
N ASN A 62 9.14 9.50 -4.57
CA ASN A 62 8.80 9.39 -5.99
C ASN A 62 9.86 10.06 -6.89
N GLU A 63 10.42 11.19 -6.45
CA GLU A 63 11.54 11.84 -7.16
C GLU A 63 12.78 10.94 -7.20
N GLN A 64 13.14 10.32 -6.05
CA GLN A 64 14.26 9.38 -5.98
C GLN A 64 14.08 8.17 -6.90
N ASN A 65 12.84 7.67 -7.00
CA ASN A 65 12.48 6.56 -7.90
C ASN A 65 12.26 7.00 -9.35
N LYS A 66 12.38 8.29 -9.69
CA LYS A 66 12.14 8.87 -11.02
C LYS A 66 10.73 8.60 -11.55
N VAL A 67 9.76 8.58 -10.65
CA VAL A 67 8.33 8.37 -10.96
C VAL A 67 7.45 9.58 -10.60
N SER A 68 8.04 10.68 -10.18
CA SER A 68 7.34 11.95 -9.93
C SER A 68 6.61 12.42 -11.19
N GLY A 69 5.34 12.80 -11.05
CA GLY A 69 4.47 13.20 -12.15
C GLY A 69 4.07 12.08 -13.11
N LYS A 70 4.44 10.82 -12.83
CA LYS A 70 4.02 9.64 -13.59
C LYS A 70 2.84 8.94 -12.93
N PRO A 71 1.98 8.25 -13.70
CA PRO A 71 0.83 7.52 -13.14
C PRO A 71 1.20 6.59 -11.98
N TYR A 72 2.32 5.87 -12.08
CA TYR A 72 2.79 5.00 -11.01
C TYR A 72 2.97 5.75 -9.67
N GLY A 73 3.70 6.87 -9.69
CA GLY A 73 3.95 7.67 -8.49
C GLY A 73 2.66 8.21 -7.87
N GLU A 74 1.72 8.67 -8.70
CA GLU A 74 0.42 9.17 -8.25
C GLU A 74 -0.43 8.09 -7.59
N PHE A 75 -0.50 6.88 -8.19
CA PHE A 75 -1.24 5.77 -7.61
C PHE A 75 -0.61 5.26 -6.31
N VAL A 76 0.72 5.16 -6.24
CA VAL A 76 1.44 4.80 -5.00
C VAL A 76 1.17 5.83 -3.91
N LYS A 77 1.26 7.13 -4.21
CA LYS A 77 1.00 8.22 -3.27
C LYS A 77 -0.43 8.14 -2.71
N ALA A 78 -1.41 8.07 -3.59
CA ALA A 78 -2.82 8.00 -3.19
C ALA A 78 -3.09 6.78 -2.29
N GLN A 79 -2.54 5.62 -2.64
CA GLN A 79 -2.78 4.39 -1.89
C GLN A 79 -2.02 4.36 -0.55
N LEU A 80 -0.81 4.88 -0.47
CA LEU A 80 -0.08 4.99 0.79
C LEU A 80 -0.77 5.94 1.78
N LEU A 81 -1.24 7.10 1.33
CA LEU A 81 -1.99 8.04 2.17
C LEU A 81 -3.31 7.43 2.64
N ARG A 82 -4.02 6.70 1.75
CA ARG A 82 -5.22 5.96 2.13
C ARG A 82 -4.93 4.91 3.21
N ASN A 83 -3.89 4.12 3.04
CA ASN A 83 -3.51 3.09 4.02
C ASN A 83 -3.06 3.68 5.36
N LEU A 84 -2.37 4.82 5.36
CA LEU A 84 -2.03 5.54 6.59
C LEU A 84 -3.32 5.95 7.34
N LYS A 85 -4.30 6.49 6.63
CA LYS A 85 -5.60 6.86 7.22
C LYS A 85 -6.32 5.63 7.79
N ILE A 86 -6.36 4.52 7.06
CA ILE A 86 -6.94 3.25 7.55
C ILE A 86 -6.21 2.78 8.82
N ALA A 87 -4.89 2.84 8.85
CA ALA A 87 -4.10 2.46 10.02
C ALA A 87 -4.42 3.35 11.25
N GLU A 88 -4.66 4.64 11.06
CA GLU A 88 -5.11 5.56 12.11
C GLU A 88 -6.52 5.18 12.61
N GLU A 89 -7.47 4.97 11.70
CA GLU A 89 -8.86 4.61 12.02
C GLU A 89 -8.96 3.26 12.75
N LEU A 90 -8.11 2.31 12.41
CA LEU A 90 -8.02 1.00 13.07
C LEU A 90 -7.21 1.04 14.38
N GLY A 91 -6.61 2.19 14.73
CA GLY A 91 -5.81 2.35 15.95
C GLY A 91 -4.49 1.58 15.94
N LEU A 92 -3.87 1.41 14.76
CA LEU A 92 -2.57 0.73 14.63
C LEU A 92 -1.39 1.62 15.03
N ILE A 93 -1.59 2.96 15.11
CA ILE A 93 -0.54 3.93 15.36
C ILE A 93 -0.34 4.13 16.87
N ASN A 94 0.02 3.06 17.54
CA ASN A 94 0.39 2.98 18.95
C ASN A 94 1.77 2.29 19.08
N PRO A 95 2.44 2.28 20.24
CA PRO A 95 3.80 1.73 20.39
C PRO A 95 3.93 0.28 19.91
N GLU A 96 2.99 -0.59 20.26
CA GLU A 96 2.97 -2.01 19.90
C GLU A 96 2.73 -2.20 18.41
N GLY A 97 1.73 -1.50 17.86
CA GLY A 97 1.40 -1.55 16.44
C GLY A 97 2.56 -1.03 15.57
N LEU A 98 3.19 0.08 15.96
CA LEU A 98 4.36 0.61 15.26
C LEU A 98 5.55 -0.35 15.31
N ALA A 99 5.75 -1.09 16.42
CA ALA A 99 6.80 -2.09 16.52
C ALA A 99 6.59 -3.24 15.50
N GLU A 100 5.36 -3.69 15.30
CA GLU A 100 5.03 -4.73 14.31
C GLU A 100 5.13 -4.19 12.88
N LEU A 101 4.54 -3.04 12.58
CA LEU A 101 4.62 -2.39 11.27
C LEU A 101 6.07 -2.16 10.82
N ARG A 102 6.97 -1.79 11.76
CA ARG A 102 8.41 -1.63 11.47
C ARG A 102 9.07 -2.90 10.98
N LYS A 103 8.67 -4.05 11.51
CA LYS A 103 9.17 -5.38 11.08
C LYS A 103 8.54 -5.80 9.72
N GLY A 104 7.42 -5.20 9.35
CA GLY A 104 6.60 -5.58 8.19
C GLY A 104 5.55 -6.63 8.54
N ASN A 105 5.20 -6.76 9.81
CA ASN A 105 4.16 -7.66 10.31
C ASN A 105 2.80 -6.96 10.35
N CYS A 106 1.74 -7.75 10.43
CA CYS A 106 0.41 -7.27 10.75
C CYS A 106 0.37 -6.75 12.19
N ALA A 107 -0.26 -5.59 12.39
CA ALA A 107 -0.49 -5.01 13.71
C ALA A 107 -1.91 -5.34 14.20
N THR A 108 -2.08 -5.45 15.52
CA THR A 108 -3.39 -5.69 16.13
C THR A 108 -4.24 -4.40 16.09
N ILE A 109 -5.48 -4.53 15.66
CA ILE A 109 -6.48 -3.46 15.63
C ILE A 109 -6.90 -3.15 17.06
N THR A 110 -6.83 -1.87 17.45
CA THR A 110 -7.18 -1.42 18.81
C THR A 110 -8.47 -0.60 18.88
N LEU A 111 -9.00 -0.16 17.74
CA LEU A 111 -10.21 0.66 17.63
C LEU A 111 -11.28 0.03 16.73
N GLY A 112 -12.53 0.38 16.98
CA GLY A 112 -13.66 -0.01 16.14
C GLY A 112 -14.15 -1.44 16.33
N PRO A 113 -15.05 -1.92 15.44
CA PRO A 113 -15.74 -3.21 15.58
C PRO A 113 -14.84 -4.43 15.39
N TYR A 114 -13.66 -4.26 14.81
CA TYR A 114 -12.68 -5.33 14.55
C TYR A 114 -11.53 -5.35 15.58
N LYS A 115 -11.72 -4.69 16.73
CA LYS A 115 -10.72 -4.66 17.80
C LYS A 115 -10.30 -6.06 18.22
N GLY A 116 -8.98 -6.30 18.27
CA GLY A 116 -8.39 -7.60 18.60
C GLY A 116 -8.00 -8.44 17.38
N GLU A 117 -8.48 -8.10 16.18
CA GLU A 117 -8.03 -8.74 14.94
C GLU A 117 -6.70 -8.17 14.44
N GLU A 118 -6.07 -8.88 13.50
CA GLU A 118 -4.92 -8.37 12.75
C GLU A 118 -5.37 -7.51 11.57
N ALA A 119 -4.67 -6.39 11.33
CA ALA A 119 -4.79 -5.61 10.10
C ALA A 119 -3.86 -6.21 9.04
N THR A 120 -4.44 -6.94 8.10
CA THR A 120 -3.71 -7.64 7.03
C THR A 120 -3.59 -6.76 5.79
N ALA A 121 -2.49 -6.88 5.04
CA ALA A 121 -2.38 -6.31 3.71
C ALA A 121 -3.06 -7.23 2.70
N ASP A 122 -4.07 -6.73 1.99
CA ASP A 122 -4.81 -7.47 0.98
C ASP A 122 -4.78 -6.75 -0.38
N HIS A 123 -4.99 -7.52 -1.46
CA HIS A 123 -5.04 -7.00 -2.82
C HIS A 123 -6.40 -6.36 -3.12
N ILE A 124 -6.41 -5.14 -3.64
CA ILE A 124 -7.64 -4.50 -4.16
C ILE A 124 -8.19 -5.35 -5.29
N ILE A 125 -7.40 -5.61 -6.32
CA ILE A 125 -7.68 -6.61 -7.37
C ILE A 125 -7.00 -7.91 -6.95
N PRO A 126 -7.77 -8.98 -6.68
CA PRO A 126 -7.21 -10.25 -6.21
C PRO A 126 -6.14 -10.81 -7.13
N ARG A 127 -5.07 -11.35 -6.55
CA ARG A 127 -3.98 -12.00 -7.29
C ARG A 127 -4.47 -13.10 -8.24
N ALA A 128 -5.45 -13.89 -7.81
CA ALA A 128 -6.04 -14.95 -8.62
C ALA A 128 -6.77 -14.42 -9.87
N ALA A 129 -7.15 -13.13 -9.89
CA ALA A 129 -7.72 -12.50 -11.07
C ALA A 129 -6.65 -11.84 -11.95
N CYS A 130 -5.62 -11.26 -11.33
CA CYS A 130 -4.59 -10.52 -12.04
C CYS A 130 -3.21 -10.65 -11.37
N PRO A 131 -2.45 -11.72 -11.68
CA PRO A 131 -1.14 -11.97 -11.06
C PRO A 131 -0.11 -10.86 -11.30
N GLU A 132 -0.19 -10.11 -12.40
CA GLU A 132 0.73 -9.00 -12.70
C GLU A 132 0.66 -7.85 -11.68
N LEU A 133 -0.42 -7.77 -10.91
CA LEU A 133 -0.60 -6.78 -9.84
C LEU A 133 -0.22 -7.30 -8.46
N ASP A 134 0.30 -8.53 -8.32
CA ASP A 134 0.58 -9.16 -7.02
C ASP A 134 1.50 -8.30 -6.15
N ASN A 135 2.63 -7.89 -6.69
CA ASN A 135 3.64 -7.13 -5.94
C ASN A 135 3.58 -5.61 -6.17
N GLN A 136 2.42 -5.08 -6.56
CA GLN A 136 2.22 -3.64 -6.75
C GLN A 136 1.66 -2.97 -5.50
N ILE A 137 2.43 -2.05 -4.90
CA ILE A 137 2.04 -1.33 -3.67
C ILE A 137 0.70 -0.62 -3.83
N PHE A 138 0.43 -0.03 -4.99
CA PHE A 138 -0.83 0.65 -5.27
C PHE A 138 -2.04 -0.30 -5.34
N ASN A 139 -1.82 -1.62 -5.45
CA ASN A 139 -2.89 -2.63 -5.43
C ASN A 139 -3.12 -3.23 -4.02
N LEU A 140 -2.48 -2.70 -2.98
CA LEU A 140 -2.58 -3.23 -1.62
C LEU A 140 -3.35 -2.28 -0.70
N GLU A 141 -4.22 -2.83 0.13
CA GLU A 141 -4.91 -2.10 1.20
C GLU A 141 -4.91 -2.87 2.52
N LEU A 142 -4.97 -2.13 3.64
CA LEU A 142 -5.16 -2.73 4.95
C LEU A 142 -6.62 -3.10 5.15
N LEU A 143 -6.86 -4.32 5.59
CA LEU A 143 -8.17 -4.83 5.98
C LEU A 143 -8.08 -5.64 7.28
N PRO A 144 -9.13 -5.61 8.14
CA PRO A 144 -9.31 -6.61 9.19
C PRO A 144 -9.29 -8.03 8.63
N ALA A 145 -8.70 -8.98 9.37
CA ALA A 145 -8.50 -10.35 8.90
C ALA A 145 -9.82 -11.05 8.49
N THR A 146 -10.90 -10.82 9.22
CA THR A 146 -12.23 -11.38 8.88
C THR A 146 -12.79 -10.79 7.58
N LEU A 147 -12.61 -9.49 7.33
CA LEU A 147 -13.04 -8.86 6.07
C LEU A 147 -12.20 -9.36 4.90
N ASN A 148 -10.89 -9.52 5.08
CA ASN A 148 -10.01 -10.08 4.06
C ASN A 148 -10.47 -11.49 3.69
N SER A 149 -10.73 -12.36 4.67
CA SER A 149 -11.21 -13.72 4.44
C SER A 149 -12.57 -13.76 3.74
N SER A 150 -13.50 -12.86 4.11
CA SER A 150 -14.85 -12.80 3.51
C SER A 150 -14.86 -12.21 2.10
N LYS A 151 -13.94 -11.29 1.79
CA LYS A 151 -13.78 -10.71 0.46
C LYS A 151 -13.38 -11.78 -0.55
N SER A 152 -12.48 -12.71 -0.16
CA SER A 152 -11.98 -13.75 -1.05
C SER A 152 -11.52 -13.16 -2.41
N ASP A 153 -11.75 -13.89 -3.51
CA ASP A 153 -11.39 -13.49 -4.88
C ASP A 153 -12.52 -12.76 -5.64
N LYS A 154 -13.50 -12.21 -4.92
CA LYS A 154 -14.65 -11.53 -5.54
C LYS A 154 -14.21 -10.23 -6.21
N ILE A 155 -14.75 -10.00 -7.39
CA ILE A 155 -14.62 -8.78 -8.17
C ILE A 155 -15.98 -8.08 -8.20
N GLY A 156 -16.06 -6.90 -7.57
CA GLY A 156 -17.24 -6.03 -7.64
C GLY A 156 -16.92 -4.74 -8.41
N ASP A 157 -17.88 -3.81 -8.45
CA ASP A 157 -17.76 -2.56 -9.21
C ASP A 157 -16.52 -1.75 -8.86
N ARG A 158 -16.16 -1.70 -7.56
CA ARG A 158 -14.95 -1.00 -7.11
C ARG A 158 -13.69 -1.55 -7.78
N GLN A 159 -13.54 -2.87 -7.85
CA GLN A 159 -12.39 -3.53 -8.47
C GLN A 159 -12.39 -3.34 -9.98
N LEU A 160 -13.57 -3.41 -10.62
CA LEU A 160 -13.73 -3.18 -12.05
C LEU A 160 -13.32 -1.75 -12.44
N ASP A 161 -13.79 -0.74 -11.71
CA ASP A 161 -13.46 0.65 -11.96
C ASP A 161 -11.97 0.93 -11.69
N PHE A 162 -11.40 0.32 -10.66
CA PHE A 162 -9.97 0.43 -10.39
C PHE A 162 -9.14 -0.19 -11.51
N ALA A 163 -9.52 -1.38 -12.01
CA ALA A 163 -8.84 -2.03 -13.13
C ALA A 163 -8.88 -1.18 -14.42
N LYS A 164 -10.04 -0.59 -14.73
CA LYS A 164 -10.18 0.32 -15.88
C LYS A 164 -9.26 1.54 -15.75
N LYS A 165 -9.20 2.16 -14.56
CA LYS A 165 -8.30 3.29 -14.30
C LYS A 165 -6.84 2.91 -14.47
N LEU A 166 -6.40 1.78 -13.92
CA LEU A 166 -5.03 1.30 -14.08
C LEU A 166 -4.68 1.03 -15.54
N ASN A 167 -5.59 0.43 -16.29
CA ASN A 167 -5.39 0.16 -17.73
C ASN A 167 -5.31 1.45 -18.54
N SER A 168 -6.18 2.44 -18.28
CA SER A 168 -6.19 3.72 -19.01
C SER A 168 -4.89 4.52 -18.88
N VAL A 169 -4.10 4.27 -17.83
CA VAL A 169 -2.81 4.93 -17.59
C VAL A 169 -1.59 4.01 -17.79
N GLY A 170 -1.81 2.81 -18.34
CA GLY A 170 -0.74 1.86 -18.66
C GLY A 170 -0.13 1.10 -17.47
N LEU A 171 -0.81 1.09 -16.32
CA LEU A 171 -0.39 0.33 -15.12
C LEU A 171 -0.99 -1.08 -15.05
N LEU A 172 -1.90 -1.41 -15.94
CA LEU A 172 -2.49 -2.74 -16.12
C LEU A 172 -2.52 -3.06 -17.61
N SER A 173 -2.08 -4.25 -17.98
CA SER A 173 -2.13 -4.70 -19.37
C SER A 173 -3.57 -4.88 -19.87
N ALA A 174 -3.79 -4.83 -21.19
CA ALA A 174 -5.09 -5.15 -21.77
C ALA A 174 -5.55 -6.56 -21.39
N LYS A 175 -4.64 -7.54 -21.40
CA LYS A 175 -4.90 -8.92 -20.98
C LYS A 175 -5.30 -8.99 -19.49
N GLY A 176 -4.64 -8.22 -18.62
CA GLY A 176 -4.98 -8.12 -17.21
C GLY A 176 -6.37 -7.54 -17.00
N LEU A 177 -6.71 -6.47 -17.71
CA LEU A 177 -8.07 -5.90 -17.68
C LEU A 177 -9.13 -6.92 -18.12
N GLU A 178 -8.93 -7.61 -19.24
CA GLU A 178 -9.85 -8.66 -19.73
C GLU A 178 -10.08 -9.75 -18.69
N ALA A 179 -9.01 -10.21 -18.02
CA ALA A 179 -9.09 -11.22 -16.97
C ALA A 179 -9.94 -10.76 -15.78
N VAL A 180 -9.76 -9.50 -15.33
CA VAL A 180 -10.55 -8.90 -14.24
C VAL A 180 -12.02 -8.77 -14.66
N LEU A 181 -12.30 -8.28 -15.88
CA LEU A 181 -13.67 -8.13 -16.41
C LEU A 181 -14.38 -9.47 -16.53
N ALA A 182 -13.70 -10.51 -16.99
CA ALA A 182 -14.26 -11.86 -17.12
C ALA A 182 -14.64 -12.48 -15.76
N LYS A 183 -13.85 -12.19 -14.71
CA LYS A 183 -14.12 -12.68 -13.35
C LYS A 183 -15.25 -11.90 -12.66
N GLY A 184 -15.41 -10.62 -12.95
CA GLY A 184 -16.48 -9.77 -12.40
C GLY A 184 -17.88 -10.03 -12.98
N LYS A 185 -17.99 -10.78 -14.08
CA LYS A 185 -19.26 -11.17 -14.70
C LYS A 185 -19.86 -12.48 -14.16
N ARG A 186 -19.17 -13.12 -13.21
CA ARG A 186 -19.58 -14.37 -12.57
C ARG A 186 -20.12 -14.11 -11.17
#